data_98e23eb7cc72f9a4c3daf104e321a191
#
_entry.id   98e23eb7cc72f9a4c3daf104e321a191
#
_cell.length_a   1.000
_cell.length_b   1.000
_cell.length_c   1.000
_cell.angle_alpha   90.00
_cell.angle_beta   90.00
_cell.angle_gamma   90.00
#
_symmetry.space_group_name_H-M   'P 1'
#
loop_
_entity.id
_entity.type
_entity.pdbx_description
1 polymer ?
#
loop_
_entity_poly.entity_id
_entity_poly.type
_entity_poly.pdbx_seq_one_letter_code
_entity_poly.pdbx_strand_id
1 'polypeptide(L)'
;MEKFICVTCGTQYPPSAQQPDGCPICLDDRQYVNPNGQQWTTLGELSRGHRNTFIDLEPGLSAILPEPKVGIGQSAHLIETPAGNILWDCVSLIDDATVAEIQRRGRLAGIALSHPHFFTTI
;
A
#
# COMPACT_ATOMS: atom_id res chain seq x y z
N MET A 1 9.02 -18.97 -1.22
CA MET A 1 8.37 -18.34 -0.06
C MET A 1 7.61 -17.11 -0.52
N GLU A 2 6.44 -16.91 0.01
CA GLU A 2 5.57 -15.80 -0.37
C GLU A 2 5.67 -14.65 0.64
N LYS A 3 5.45 -13.44 0.16
CA LYS A 3 5.26 -12.28 1.02
C LYS A 3 3.76 -12.06 1.19
N PHE A 4 3.24 -12.46 2.34
CA PHE A 4 1.81 -12.37 2.60
C PHE A 4 1.39 -10.95 2.98
N ILE A 5 0.24 -10.55 2.48
CA ILE A 5 -0.36 -9.23 2.73
C ILE A 5 -1.65 -9.44 3.52
N CYS A 6 -1.80 -8.76 4.65
CA CYS A 6 -3.04 -8.78 5.43
C CYS A 6 -4.18 -8.13 4.63
N VAL A 7 -5.26 -8.86 4.41
CA VAL A 7 -6.40 -8.35 3.63
C VAL A 7 -7.08 -7.17 4.32
N THR A 8 -7.04 -7.11 5.65
CA THR A 8 -7.68 -6.02 6.41
C THR A 8 -6.91 -4.71 6.36
N CYS A 9 -5.62 -4.71 6.74
CA CYS A 9 -4.83 -3.47 6.81
C CYS A 9 -3.88 -3.27 5.65
N GLY A 10 -3.70 -4.29 4.79
CA GLY A 10 -2.84 -4.19 3.62
C GLY A 10 -1.34 -4.26 3.91
N THR A 11 -0.93 -4.58 5.13
CA THR A 11 0.49 -4.67 5.48
C THR A 11 1.11 -5.95 4.93
N GLN A 12 2.25 -5.81 4.25
CA GLN A 12 3.03 -6.93 3.75
C GLN A 12 4.07 -7.35 4.79
N TYR A 13 4.21 -8.65 4.98
CA TYR A 13 5.15 -9.25 5.92
C TYR A 13 6.33 -9.92 5.21
N PRO A 14 7.42 -10.20 5.92
CA PRO A 14 8.59 -10.88 5.35
C PRO A 14 8.24 -12.21 4.68
N PRO A 15 9.04 -12.67 3.72
CA PRO A 15 8.77 -13.94 3.05
C PRO A 15 8.70 -15.09 4.04
N SER A 16 7.69 -15.94 3.89
CA SER A 16 7.51 -17.13 4.72
C SER A 16 6.92 -18.28 3.89
N ALA A 17 7.13 -19.51 4.35
CA ALA A 17 6.57 -20.69 3.69
C ALA A 17 5.07 -20.86 3.94
N GLN A 18 4.57 -20.28 5.03
CA GLN A 18 3.18 -20.37 5.46
C GLN A 18 2.66 -19.00 5.84
N GLN A 19 1.35 -18.85 5.80
CA GLN A 19 0.70 -17.61 6.26
C GLN A 19 1.05 -17.36 7.73
N PRO A 20 1.28 -16.09 8.13
CA PRO A 20 1.45 -15.75 9.53
C PRO A 20 0.21 -16.12 10.36
N ASP A 21 0.41 -16.44 11.63
CA ASP A 21 -0.69 -16.79 12.54
C ASP A 21 -1.64 -15.62 12.79
N GLY A 22 -1.15 -14.41 12.70
CA GLY A 22 -1.95 -13.19 12.87
C GLY A 22 -1.22 -11.97 12.39
N CYS A 23 -1.95 -10.87 12.30
CA CYS A 23 -1.41 -9.58 11.91
C CYS A 23 -1.25 -8.69 13.15
N PRO A 24 -0.02 -8.39 13.60
CA PRO A 24 0.20 -7.56 14.79
C PRO A 24 -0.50 -6.19 14.73
N ILE A 25 -0.63 -5.61 13.54
CA ILE A 25 -1.32 -4.32 13.38
C ILE A 25 -2.81 -4.47 13.62
N CYS A 26 -3.45 -5.52 13.08
CA CYS A 26 -4.88 -5.78 13.25
C CYS A 26 -5.22 -6.34 14.63
N LEU A 27 -4.26 -6.88 15.39
CA LEU A 27 -4.47 -7.36 16.74
C LEU A 27 -4.55 -6.25 17.79
N ASP A 28 -4.19 -5.01 17.42
CA ASP A 28 -4.42 -3.85 18.29
C ASP A 28 -5.93 -3.66 18.46
N ASP A 29 -6.39 -3.55 19.72
CA ASP A 29 -7.80 -3.46 20.06
C ASP A 29 -8.49 -2.16 19.59
N ARG A 30 -7.71 -1.18 19.16
CA ARG A 30 -8.21 0.07 18.59
C ARG A 30 -8.44 0.00 17.08
N GLN A 31 -8.18 -1.16 16.47
CA GLN A 31 -8.23 -1.35 15.03
C GLN A 31 -9.60 -1.79 14.55
N TYR A 32 -9.83 -1.60 13.24
CA TYR A 32 -10.96 -2.23 12.57
C TYR A 32 -10.83 -3.74 12.64
N VAL A 33 -11.92 -4.40 13.05
CA VAL A 33 -12.00 -5.86 13.11
C VAL A 33 -12.73 -6.36 11.85
N ASN A 34 -12.05 -7.18 11.06
CA ASN A 34 -12.67 -7.78 9.89
C ASN A 34 -13.71 -8.82 10.33
N PRO A 35 -15.01 -8.65 9.97
CA PRO A 35 -16.06 -9.60 10.38
C PRO A 35 -15.84 -11.00 9.78
N ASN A 36 -15.06 -11.13 8.73
CA ASN A 36 -14.72 -12.42 8.10
C ASN A 36 -13.44 -13.05 8.68
N GLY A 37 -12.86 -12.46 9.73
CA GLY A 37 -11.64 -12.92 10.35
C GLY A 37 -10.37 -12.55 9.60
N GLN A 38 -9.25 -13.11 10.04
CA GLN A 38 -7.95 -12.85 9.42
C GLN A 38 -7.86 -13.55 8.07
N GLN A 39 -7.52 -12.78 7.04
CA GLN A 39 -7.30 -13.29 5.68
C GLN A 39 -5.99 -12.75 5.13
N TRP A 40 -5.39 -13.49 4.20
CA TRP A 40 -4.11 -13.15 3.59
C TRP A 40 -4.18 -13.21 2.08
N THR A 41 -3.41 -12.36 1.42
CA THR A 41 -3.21 -12.34 -0.03
C THR A 41 -1.74 -12.10 -0.35
N THR A 42 -1.41 -11.97 -1.63
CA THR A 42 -0.06 -11.67 -2.11
C THR A 42 -0.11 -10.56 -3.14
N LEU A 43 1.03 -9.94 -3.43
CA LEU A 43 1.10 -8.91 -4.48
C LEU A 43 0.66 -9.47 -5.84
N GLY A 44 1.06 -10.71 -6.16
CA GLY A 44 0.67 -11.37 -7.41
C GLY A 44 -0.84 -11.57 -7.52
N GLU A 45 -1.51 -11.92 -6.43
CA GLU A 45 -2.97 -12.07 -6.40
C GLU A 45 -3.67 -10.72 -6.52
N LEU A 46 -3.20 -9.71 -5.79
CA LEU A 46 -3.76 -8.35 -5.86
C LEU A 46 -3.66 -7.78 -7.28
N SER A 47 -2.52 -7.93 -7.93
CA SER A 47 -2.28 -7.35 -9.26
C SER A 47 -3.14 -7.95 -10.37
N ARG A 48 -3.73 -9.12 -10.16
CA ARG A 48 -4.63 -9.74 -11.14
C ARG A 48 -6.01 -9.08 -11.17
N GLY A 49 -6.47 -8.51 -10.06
CA GLY A 49 -7.81 -7.94 -9.94
C GLY A 49 -7.84 -6.48 -9.58
N HIS A 50 -6.69 -5.85 -9.38
CA HIS A 50 -6.60 -4.47 -8.91
C HIS A 50 -5.58 -3.70 -9.74
N ARG A 51 -5.77 -2.39 -9.78
CA ARG A 51 -4.78 -1.45 -10.34
C ARG A 51 -4.82 -0.15 -9.56
N ASN A 52 -3.71 0.58 -9.54
CA ASN A 52 -3.68 1.91 -8.96
C ASN A 52 -4.14 2.95 -9.98
N THR A 53 -4.97 3.87 -9.52
CA THR A 53 -5.35 5.07 -10.25
C THR A 53 -4.58 6.25 -9.68
N PHE A 54 -3.95 7.05 -10.53
CA PHE A 54 -3.28 8.29 -10.17
C PHE A 54 -4.19 9.45 -10.49
N ILE A 55 -4.58 10.22 -9.47
CA ILE A 55 -5.50 11.36 -9.62
C ILE A 55 -4.72 12.62 -9.32
N ASP A 56 -4.58 13.50 -10.31
CA ASP A 56 -3.95 14.81 -10.12
C ASP A 56 -4.91 15.72 -9.35
N LEU A 57 -4.55 16.06 -8.11
CA LEU A 57 -5.36 16.91 -7.23
C LEU A 57 -5.07 18.39 -7.48
N GLU A 58 -3.80 18.71 -7.64
CA GLU A 58 -3.30 20.03 -8.02
C GLU A 58 -1.90 19.89 -8.58
N PRO A 59 -1.31 20.92 -9.19
CA PRO A 59 0.07 20.83 -9.71
C PRO A 59 1.04 20.38 -8.62
N GLY A 60 1.74 19.28 -8.88
CA GLY A 60 2.70 18.71 -7.94
C GLY A 60 2.11 17.85 -6.82
N LEU A 61 0.81 17.55 -6.87
CA LEU A 61 0.16 16.69 -5.86
C LEU A 61 -0.78 15.70 -6.54
N SER A 62 -0.52 14.42 -6.38
CA SER A 62 -1.35 13.34 -6.92
C SER A 62 -1.74 12.36 -5.83
N ALA A 63 -2.95 11.82 -5.91
CA ALA A 63 -3.40 10.71 -5.07
C ALA A 63 -3.23 9.39 -5.82
N ILE A 64 -2.85 8.35 -5.10
CA ILE A 64 -2.71 6.98 -5.62
C ILE A 64 -3.71 6.11 -4.87
N LEU A 65 -4.65 5.51 -5.60
CA LEU A 65 -5.72 4.70 -5.04
C LEU A 65 -5.82 3.36 -5.76
N PRO A 66 -5.75 2.24 -5.05
CA PRO A 66 -6.09 0.94 -5.64
C PRO A 66 -7.58 0.86 -5.99
N GLU A 67 -7.88 0.31 -7.15
CA GLU A 67 -9.24 0.05 -7.61
C GLU A 67 -9.35 -1.41 -8.07
N PRO A 68 -10.30 -2.21 -7.51
CA PRO A 68 -11.11 -1.93 -6.30
C PRO A 68 -10.25 -1.65 -5.06
N LYS A 69 -10.87 -1.13 -3.99
CA LYS A 69 -10.10 -0.82 -2.78
C LYS A 69 -9.46 -2.07 -2.18
N VAL A 70 -8.29 -1.90 -1.58
CA VAL A 70 -7.55 -2.94 -0.86
C VAL A 70 -7.53 -2.60 0.62
N GLY A 71 -7.75 -3.59 1.48
CA GLY A 71 -7.78 -3.40 2.93
C GLY A 71 -8.85 -2.40 3.37
N ILE A 72 -8.49 -1.47 4.22
CA ILE A 72 -9.37 -0.40 4.69
C ILE A 72 -9.50 0.76 3.71
N GLY A 73 -8.93 0.63 2.51
CA GLY A 73 -9.01 1.66 1.48
C GLY A 73 -7.94 2.74 1.59
N GLN A 74 -6.73 2.36 2.01
CA GLN A 74 -5.62 3.31 2.08
C GLN A 74 -5.35 3.95 0.73
N SER A 75 -4.98 5.22 0.75
CA SER A 75 -4.47 5.95 -0.39
C SER A 75 -3.13 6.58 -0.05
N ALA A 76 -2.29 6.74 -1.05
CA ALA A 76 -1.02 7.46 -0.91
C ALA A 76 -1.08 8.78 -1.68
N HIS A 77 -0.18 9.69 -1.36
CA HIS A 77 -0.05 10.96 -2.08
C HIS A 77 1.39 11.13 -2.55
N LEU A 78 1.57 11.45 -3.82
CA LEU A 78 2.86 11.79 -4.37
C LEU A 78 3.00 13.30 -4.45
N ILE A 79 4.00 13.82 -3.76
CA ILE A 79 4.31 15.25 -3.71
C ILE A 79 5.54 15.48 -4.58
N GLU A 80 5.38 16.21 -5.68
CA GLU A 80 6.46 16.48 -6.62
C GLU A 80 7.13 17.79 -6.27
N THR A 81 8.46 17.76 -6.11
CA THR A 81 9.27 18.95 -5.83
C THR A 81 10.51 18.96 -6.71
N PRO A 82 11.11 20.15 -6.98
CA PRO A 82 12.36 20.23 -7.76
C PRO A 82 13.53 19.48 -7.11
N ALA A 83 13.52 19.30 -5.80
CA ALA A 83 14.58 18.60 -5.05
C ALA A 83 14.38 17.09 -4.98
N GLY A 84 13.28 16.57 -5.52
CA GLY A 84 12.89 15.18 -5.47
C GLY A 84 11.48 15.02 -4.91
N ASN A 85 10.86 13.87 -5.17
CA ASN A 85 9.48 13.62 -4.81
C ASN A 85 9.37 12.88 -3.48
N ILE A 86 8.29 13.12 -2.76
CA ILE A 86 7.97 12.45 -1.51
C ILE A 86 6.69 11.65 -1.71
N LEU A 87 6.73 10.36 -1.37
CA LEU A 87 5.54 9.56 -1.24
C LEU A 87 5.03 9.67 0.20
N TRP A 88 3.87 10.28 0.37
CA TRP A 88 3.20 10.38 1.66
C TRP A 88 2.25 9.21 1.83
N ASP A 89 2.51 8.38 2.81
CA ASP A 89 1.87 7.08 3.02
C ASP A 89 2.14 6.11 1.85
N CYS A 90 1.53 4.95 1.87
CA CYS A 90 1.74 3.94 0.85
C CYS A 90 0.45 3.15 0.62
N VAL A 91 0.45 2.36 -0.44
CA VAL A 91 -0.63 1.43 -0.77
C VAL A 91 -0.08 0.02 -0.87
N SER A 92 -0.94 -0.99 -0.70
CA SER A 92 -0.50 -2.39 -0.73
C SER A 92 -0.11 -2.86 -2.13
N LEU A 93 -0.76 -2.31 -3.17
CA LEU A 93 -0.47 -2.68 -4.55
C LEU A 93 0.70 -1.85 -5.09
N ILE A 94 1.92 -2.21 -4.76
CA ILE A 94 3.12 -1.63 -5.36
C ILE A 94 3.63 -2.58 -6.42
N ASP A 95 2.94 -2.62 -7.54
CA ASP A 95 3.31 -3.41 -8.70
C ASP A 95 4.26 -2.63 -9.63
N ASP A 96 4.79 -3.32 -10.65
CA ASP A 96 5.74 -2.72 -11.58
C ASP A 96 5.18 -1.49 -12.30
N ALA A 97 3.89 -1.52 -12.66
CA ALA A 97 3.23 -0.39 -13.31
C ALA A 97 3.18 0.84 -12.40
N THR A 98 2.91 0.64 -11.12
CA THR A 98 2.88 1.73 -10.13
C THR A 98 4.28 2.31 -9.91
N VAL A 99 5.29 1.46 -9.78
CA VAL A 99 6.68 1.91 -9.62
C VAL A 99 7.12 2.71 -10.85
N ALA A 100 6.81 2.22 -12.05
CA ALA A 100 7.15 2.91 -13.30
C ALA A 100 6.51 4.30 -13.38
N GLU A 101 5.24 4.43 -12.99
CA GLU A 101 4.54 5.72 -13.00
C GLU A 101 5.10 6.69 -11.98
N ILE A 102 5.43 6.22 -10.76
CA ILE A 102 6.08 7.06 -9.75
C ILE A 102 7.44 7.56 -10.27
N GLN A 103 8.24 6.69 -10.86
CA GLN A 103 9.55 7.05 -11.41
C GLN A 103 9.46 8.00 -12.61
N ARG A 104 8.44 7.83 -13.45
CA ARG A 104 8.20 8.72 -14.59
C ARG A 104 7.94 10.15 -14.13
N ARG A 105 7.34 10.35 -12.96
CA ARG A 105 7.01 11.67 -12.42
C ARG A 105 8.19 12.36 -11.75
N GLY A 106 9.32 11.68 -11.59
CA GLY A 106 10.55 12.23 -11.03
C GLY A 106 11.20 11.30 -10.00
N ARG A 107 12.36 11.71 -9.52
CA ARG A 107 13.14 10.94 -8.56
C ARG A 107 12.43 10.91 -7.20
N LEU A 108 12.20 9.72 -6.67
CA LEU A 108 11.66 9.58 -5.32
C LEU A 108 12.78 9.82 -4.30
N ALA A 109 12.64 10.87 -3.50
CA ALA A 109 13.62 11.26 -2.49
C ALA A 109 13.36 10.61 -1.13
N GLY A 110 12.11 10.26 -0.85
CA GLY A 110 11.76 9.63 0.41
C GLY A 110 10.30 9.22 0.49
N ILE A 111 10.00 8.46 1.55
CA ILE A 111 8.65 8.01 1.88
C ILE A 111 8.39 8.41 3.33
N ALA A 112 7.25 9.05 3.59
CA ALA A 112 6.83 9.44 4.92
C ALA A 112 5.53 8.72 5.28
N LEU A 113 5.44 8.19 6.49
CA LEU A 113 4.28 7.46 6.97
C LEU A 113 3.62 8.19 8.12
N SER A 114 2.30 8.34 8.04
CA SER A 114 1.52 9.02 9.07
C SER A 114 1.10 8.09 10.22
N HIS A 115 0.94 6.78 9.94
CA HIS A 115 0.38 5.82 10.88
C HIS A 115 0.75 4.38 10.49
N PRO A 116 0.87 3.43 11.45
CA PRO A 116 1.15 2.02 11.13
C PRO A 116 0.20 1.36 10.13
N HIS A 117 -1.05 1.80 10.03
CA HIS A 117 -1.99 1.32 9.01
C HIS A 117 -1.53 1.61 7.57
N PHE A 118 -0.58 2.50 7.39
CA PHE A 118 -0.03 2.85 6.08
C PHE A 118 1.34 2.21 5.81
N PHE A 119 1.79 1.29 6.66
CA PHE A 119 3.02 0.54 6.39
C PHE A 119 2.91 -0.23 5.07
N THR A 120 1.78 -0.89 4.86
CA THR A 120 1.45 -1.60 3.61
C THR A 120 2.62 -2.44 3.09
N THR A 121 3.17 -2.11 1.93
CA THR A 121 4.25 -2.87 1.27
C THR A 121 5.55 -2.08 1.15
N ILE A 122 5.77 -1.12 2.01
CA ILE A 122 6.99 -0.30 2.03
C ILE A 122 8.26 -1.14 2.15
#